data_1920d74098834016d078b930330d4f57
#
_entry.id   1920d74098834016d078b930330d4f57
#
_cell.length_a   1.000
_cell.length_b   1.000
_cell.length_c   1.000
_cell.angle_alpha   90.00
_cell.angle_beta   90.00
_cell.angle_gamma   90.00
#
_symmetry.space_group_name_H-M   'P 1'
#
loop_
_entity.id
_entity.type
_entity.pdbx_description
1 polymer ?
#
loop_
_entity_poly.entity_id
_entity_poly.type
_entity_poly.pdbx_seq_one_letter_code
_entity_poly.pdbx_strand_id
1 'polypeptide(L)'
;TGGDYSTGAAQVILPRVVGSMEVYEQQTSWPLVLENSKTIVLWGSDLIKNQQANWWCPDHDVYEYYEQLKEKVARGEISVISVDPVVTSTHDYLGRDKVKHIAVNPQADVPLQLALAHTLYTEKLYDKHFLENYCVGFEQFLPYLLGESDGQPKDAQWAEKICGIDAETIRELARQMAGGRTQIIAGWCVQRMQHGEQWAWMIVVLASMLGQIGLPGGGFGFGWHYNGAGTPGRKGVILSGFSGSTTVPPVHDSTDYKGYSSTIPIARFIDAILEPGKSINWNGKTVKLPPLKMCVFAGTNPFHRHQQINRIIEGWRKLETVIAIDNQWTSTCRFADIVLPATTQFERNDLDQYGNHSNRGIIAMKQLVQPQFEARNDFDIFRDLCRRFNREEAFTEGLDEMGWLKRIWQEGSQQGKGRGVHLPAFDVFWNQQEYVEFEHPQMFVRHQAFREDPDLEPLGTPSGLIEIYSKTIADMQYDDCQGHPMWFEKIERSHGGPGSQKYPLHLQSVHPDFRLHSQLCESETLRQQYTVAGKEPVFINPQDASARGIRNG
;
A
#
# COMPACT_ATOMS: atom_id res chain seq x y z
N THR A 1 13.01 -12.73 0.67
CA THR A 1 11.65 -12.86 0.10
C THR A 1 11.40 -11.72 -0.87
N GLY A 2 10.57 -11.95 -1.90
CA GLY A 2 10.15 -10.95 -2.87
C GLY A 2 8.66 -10.63 -2.71
N GLY A 3 8.27 -9.43 -3.20
CA GLY A 3 6.93 -8.90 -3.00
C GLY A 3 6.70 -8.46 -1.56
N ASP A 4 5.55 -7.88 -1.32
CA ASP A 4 5.15 -7.36 -0.01
C ASP A 4 3.69 -7.74 0.25
N TYR A 5 3.29 -7.73 1.51
CA TYR A 5 1.89 -7.75 1.88
C TYR A 5 1.23 -6.38 1.77
N SER A 6 2.01 -5.32 1.95
CA SER A 6 1.53 -3.96 1.76
C SER A 6 1.16 -3.76 0.31
N THR A 7 -0.06 -3.37 0.05
CA THR A 7 -0.55 -3.09 -1.31
C THR A 7 -0.41 -4.24 -2.31
N GLY A 8 -0.15 -5.46 -1.85
CA GLY A 8 0.24 -6.60 -2.69
C GLY A 8 -0.65 -6.83 -3.91
N ALA A 9 -1.96 -6.71 -3.75
CA ALA A 9 -2.92 -6.84 -4.84
C ALA A 9 -2.70 -5.78 -5.94
N ALA A 10 -2.57 -4.51 -5.57
CA ALA A 10 -2.36 -3.40 -6.49
C ALA A 10 -0.95 -3.44 -7.12
N GLN A 11 0.08 -3.73 -6.33
CA GLN A 11 1.46 -3.84 -6.83
C GLN A 11 1.63 -4.89 -7.93
N VAL A 12 0.84 -5.96 -7.90
CA VAL A 12 0.92 -7.02 -8.91
C VAL A 12 0.20 -6.62 -10.19
N ILE A 13 -0.96 -5.99 -10.10
CA ILE A 13 -1.83 -5.75 -11.24
C ILE A 13 -1.53 -4.42 -11.95
N LEU A 14 -1.33 -3.33 -11.20
CA LEU A 14 -1.24 -1.98 -11.77
C LEU A 14 -0.06 -1.77 -12.73
N PRO A 15 1.13 -2.38 -12.53
CA PRO A 15 2.19 -2.31 -13.54
C PRO A 15 1.81 -2.87 -14.92
N ARG A 16 0.79 -3.73 -14.99
CA ARG A 16 0.28 -4.33 -16.23
C ARG A 16 -0.97 -3.64 -16.78
N VAL A 17 -1.51 -2.71 -16.00
CA VAL A 17 -2.73 -1.96 -16.35
C VAL A 17 -2.40 -0.51 -16.69
N VAL A 18 -1.52 0.12 -15.90
CA VAL A 18 -1.12 1.53 -16.07
C VAL A 18 0.40 1.73 -16.09
N GLY A 19 1.18 0.65 -16.11
CA GLY A 19 2.64 0.71 -16.25
C GLY A 19 3.41 1.12 -15.02
N SER A 20 2.76 1.37 -13.88
CA SER A 20 3.39 1.74 -12.60
C SER A 20 2.64 1.13 -11.41
N MET A 21 3.28 1.10 -10.25
CA MET A 21 2.66 0.53 -9.05
C MET A 21 1.54 1.38 -8.46
N GLU A 22 1.49 2.67 -8.75
CA GLU A 22 0.54 3.68 -8.29
C GLU A 22 0.48 3.92 -6.77
N VAL A 23 0.69 2.89 -5.99
CA VAL A 23 0.47 2.90 -4.52
C VAL A 23 1.47 3.75 -3.75
N TYR A 24 2.68 3.95 -4.29
CA TYR A 24 3.73 4.77 -3.68
C TYR A 24 4.08 6.01 -4.50
N GLU A 25 3.33 6.24 -5.56
CA GLU A 25 3.57 7.38 -6.45
C GLU A 25 3.00 8.67 -5.87
N GLN A 26 3.58 9.82 -6.27
CA GLN A 26 3.01 11.11 -5.92
C GLN A 26 1.60 11.24 -6.50
N GLN A 27 0.68 11.67 -5.67
CA GLN A 27 -0.72 11.85 -6.03
C GLN A 27 -0.97 13.29 -6.52
N THR A 28 -2.06 13.50 -7.25
CA THR A 28 -2.53 14.85 -7.59
C THR A 28 -2.60 15.72 -6.34
N SER A 29 -2.07 16.92 -6.41
CA SER A 29 -1.95 17.80 -5.25
C SER A 29 -3.31 18.18 -4.66
N TRP A 30 -3.44 18.12 -3.34
CA TRP A 30 -4.67 18.44 -2.60
C TRP A 30 -5.28 19.78 -2.98
N PRO A 31 -4.51 20.89 -3.14
CA PRO A 31 -5.10 22.15 -3.59
C PRO A 31 -5.88 22.00 -4.91
N LEU A 32 -5.35 21.23 -5.87
CA LEU A 32 -6.01 20.99 -7.15
C LEU A 32 -7.25 20.11 -7.02
N VAL A 33 -7.21 19.12 -6.12
CA VAL A 33 -8.38 18.29 -5.77
C VAL A 33 -9.47 19.16 -5.16
N LEU A 34 -9.13 19.98 -4.18
CA LEU A 34 -10.07 20.85 -3.47
C LEU A 34 -10.69 21.95 -4.36
N GLU A 35 -9.93 22.46 -5.32
CA GLU A 35 -10.40 23.47 -6.25
C GLU A 35 -11.33 22.91 -7.33
N ASN A 36 -11.05 21.71 -7.82
CA ASN A 36 -11.66 21.20 -9.04
C ASN A 36 -12.68 20.07 -8.82
N SER A 37 -12.58 19.29 -7.75
CA SER A 37 -13.50 18.16 -7.54
C SER A 37 -14.90 18.61 -7.12
N LYS A 38 -15.91 17.94 -7.68
CA LYS A 38 -17.30 18.02 -7.21
C LYS A 38 -17.66 16.84 -6.32
N THR A 39 -17.08 15.68 -6.63
CA THR A 39 -17.26 14.44 -5.87
C THR A 39 -15.92 13.85 -5.53
N ILE A 40 -15.73 13.47 -4.27
CA ILE A 40 -14.60 12.64 -3.82
C ILE A 40 -15.18 11.31 -3.36
N VAL A 41 -14.70 10.22 -3.96
CA VAL A 41 -15.06 8.86 -3.57
C VAL A 41 -13.90 8.27 -2.77
N LEU A 42 -14.11 8.08 -1.48
CA LEU A 42 -13.19 7.37 -0.60
C LEU A 42 -13.54 5.88 -0.64
N TRP A 43 -12.72 5.07 -1.29
CA TRP A 43 -12.97 3.63 -1.39
C TRP A 43 -12.01 2.85 -0.49
N GLY A 44 -12.51 2.39 0.67
CA GLY A 44 -11.68 1.72 1.67
C GLY A 44 -10.50 2.56 2.14
N SER A 45 -10.71 3.87 2.26
CA SER A 45 -9.67 4.86 2.54
C SER A 45 -10.06 5.73 3.73
N ASP A 46 -9.39 5.54 4.86
CA ASP A 46 -9.53 6.39 6.05
C ASP A 46 -8.38 7.39 6.09
N LEU A 47 -8.64 8.60 5.60
CA LEU A 47 -7.63 9.67 5.52
C LEU A 47 -7.04 10.03 6.87
N ILE A 48 -7.86 10.04 7.92
CA ILE A 48 -7.45 10.50 9.26
C ILE A 48 -6.66 9.43 9.99
N LYS A 49 -7.22 8.21 10.10
CA LYS A 49 -6.58 7.12 10.84
C LYS A 49 -5.25 6.70 10.22
N ASN A 50 -5.20 6.60 8.90
CA ASN A 50 -4.02 6.06 8.23
C ASN A 50 -2.83 7.02 8.24
N GLN A 51 -3.04 8.32 8.46
CA GLN A 51 -1.96 9.29 8.63
C GLN A 51 -1.37 9.33 10.04
N GLN A 52 -1.97 8.66 11.01
CA GLN A 52 -1.48 8.64 12.40
C GLN A 52 -0.19 7.84 12.57
N ALA A 53 0.03 6.84 11.73
CA ALA A 53 1.22 5.99 11.77
C ALA A 53 1.80 5.87 10.37
N ASN A 54 2.81 6.65 10.10
CA ASN A 54 3.49 6.72 8.82
C ASN A 54 4.86 6.05 8.88
N TRP A 55 5.37 5.70 7.71
CA TRP A 55 6.76 5.40 7.50
C TRP A 55 7.53 6.72 7.40
N TRP A 56 8.81 6.74 7.69
CA TRP A 56 9.69 7.88 7.52
C TRP A 56 9.27 9.07 8.39
N CYS A 57 9.75 10.25 8.11
CA CYS A 57 9.47 11.46 8.86
C CYS A 57 8.45 12.34 8.11
N PRO A 58 7.12 12.15 8.30
CA PRO A 58 6.11 12.97 7.63
C PRO A 58 6.10 14.38 8.20
N ASP A 59 5.70 15.34 7.35
CA ASP A 59 5.56 16.75 7.75
C ASP A 59 4.19 17.10 8.32
N HIS A 60 3.20 16.25 8.13
CA HIS A 60 1.81 16.50 8.52
C HIS A 60 1.11 17.68 7.81
N ASP A 61 1.72 18.32 6.83
CA ASP A 61 1.13 19.42 6.07
C ASP A 61 -0.22 19.04 5.43
N VAL A 62 -0.42 17.76 5.16
CA VAL A 62 -1.65 17.21 4.59
C VAL A 62 -2.90 17.53 5.43
N TYR A 63 -2.76 17.70 6.74
CA TYR A 63 -3.89 18.02 7.63
C TYR A 63 -4.48 19.40 7.37
N GLU A 64 -3.70 20.37 6.88
CA GLU A 64 -4.21 21.66 6.45
C GLU A 64 -5.21 21.53 5.29
N TYR A 65 -4.97 20.58 4.39
CA TYR A 65 -5.89 20.29 3.28
C TYR A 65 -7.12 19.51 3.74
N TYR A 66 -6.99 18.68 4.77
CA TYR A 66 -8.14 17.99 5.35
C TYR A 66 -9.10 18.98 6.07
N GLU A 67 -8.58 20.00 6.75
CA GLU A 67 -9.43 21.07 7.29
C GLU A 67 -10.15 21.83 6.16
N GLN A 68 -9.46 22.19 5.09
CA GLN A 68 -10.09 22.81 3.93
C GLN A 68 -11.15 21.92 3.27
N LEU A 69 -10.89 20.60 3.18
CA LEU A 69 -11.88 19.64 2.70
C LEU A 69 -13.12 19.64 3.58
N LYS A 70 -12.94 19.58 4.91
CA LYS A 70 -14.04 19.62 5.89
C LYS A 70 -14.90 20.87 5.72
N GLU A 71 -14.30 22.03 5.58
CA GLU A 71 -15.02 23.28 5.33
C GLU A 71 -15.82 23.24 4.03
N LYS A 72 -15.23 22.77 2.93
CA LYS A 72 -15.91 22.67 1.63
C LYS A 72 -17.07 21.66 1.66
N VAL A 73 -16.89 20.55 2.35
CA VAL A 73 -17.95 19.54 2.57
C VAL A 73 -19.08 20.14 3.41
N ALA A 74 -18.76 20.86 4.47
CA ALA A 74 -19.76 21.54 5.31
C ALA A 74 -20.61 22.56 4.53
N ARG A 75 -19.99 23.27 3.56
CA ARG A 75 -20.68 24.22 2.67
C ARG A 75 -21.39 23.55 1.47
N GLY A 76 -21.24 22.24 1.28
CA GLY A 76 -21.83 21.52 0.16
C GLY A 76 -21.14 21.80 -1.19
N GLU A 77 -19.91 22.33 -1.20
CA GLU A 77 -19.13 22.57 -2.41
C GLU A 77 -18.54 21.28 -2.99
N ILE A 78 -18.20 20.34 -2.11
CA ILE A 78 -17.69 19.00 -2.44
C ILE A 78 -18.59 17.96 -1.76
N SER A 79 -19.05 16.99 -2.53
CA SER A 79 -19.70 15.77 -2.02
C SER A 79 -18.66 14.71 -1.71
N VAL A 80 -18.71 14.12 -0.51
CA VAL A 80 -17.87 12.97 -0.16
C VAL A 80 -18.73 11.73 -0.05
N ILE A 81 -18.33 10.69 -0.78
CA ILE A 81 -18.90 9.34 -0.74
C ILE A 81 -17.84 8.43 -0.16
N SER A 82 -18.19 7.68 0.87
CA SER A 82 -17.31 6.67 1.47
C SER A 82 -17.87 5.28 1.22
N VAL A 83 -17.14 4.48 0.46
CA VAL A 83 -17.43 3.07 0.23
C VAL A 83 -16.57 2.25 1.19
N ASP A 84 -17.17 1.83 2.30
CA ASP A 84 -16.48 1.11 3.36
C ASP A 84 -17.50 0.30 4.17
N PRO A 85 -17.22 -0.93 4.58
CA PRO A 85 -18.10 -1.72 5.45
C PRO A 85 -18.42 -1.06 6.80
N VAL A 86 -17.53 -0.19 7.28
CA VAL A 86 -17.62 0.44 8.58
C VAL A 86 -17.55 1.97 8.51
N VAL A 87 -18.10 2.65 9.49
CA VAL A 87 -17.88 4.08 9.70
C VAL A 87 -16.44 4.30 10.15
N THR A 88 -15.70 5.11 9.43
CA THR A 88 -14.28 5.39 9.65
C THR A 88 -14.04 6.68 10.43
N SER A 89 -12.79 6.92 10.88
CA SER A 89 -12.41 8.18 11.54
C SER A 89 -12.61 9.39 10.62
N THR A 90 -12.52 9.20 9.31
CA THR A 90 -12.80 10.26 8.32
C THR A 90 -14.27 10.71 8.36
N HIS A 91 -15.23 9.81 8.59
CA HIS A 91 -16.63 10.20 8.76
C HIS A 91 -16.80 11.13 9.99
N ASP A 92 -16.17 10.76 11.11
CA ASP A 92 -16.26 11.58 12.34
C ASP A 92 -15.61 12.94 12.16
N TYR A 93 -14.51 13.00 11.41
CA TYR A 93 -13.79 14.23 11.15
C TYR A 93 -14.54 15.18 10.20
N LEU A 94 -15.11 14.68 9.11
CA LEU A 94 -15.84 15.46 8.12
C LEU A 94 -17.29 15.77 8.53
N GLY A 95 -17.84 15.03 9.49
CA GLY A 95 -19.24 15.02 9.89
C GLY A 95 -20.01 13.83 9.29
N ARG A 96 -20.53 12.95 10.13
CA ARG A 96 -21.23 11.72 9.70
C ARG A 96 -22.45 11.99 8.82
N ASP A 97 -23.13 13.11 9.04
CA ASP A 97 -24.28 13.56 8.24
C ASP A 97 -23.90 14.19 6.91
N LYS A 98 -22.60 14.47 6.69
CA LYS A 98 -22.06 15.13 5.50
C LYS A 98 -21.42 14.12 4.53
N VAL A 99 -21.12 12.92 4.98
CA VAL A 99 -20.49 11.87 4.17
C VAL A 99 -21.55 10.84 3.78
N LYS A 100 -21.77 10.63 2.48
CA LYS A 100 -22.64 9.55 2.00
C LYS A 100 -21.94 8.21 2.20
N HIS A 101 -22.36 7.45 3.21
CA HIS A 101 -21.80 6.15 3.52
C HIS A 101 -22.45 5.04 2.69
N ILE A 102 -21.66 4.29 1.95
CA ILE A 102 -22.03 3.10 1.19
C ILE A 102 -21.45 1.89 1.92
N ALA A 103 -22.23 1.28 2.78
CA ALA A 103 -21.82 0.17 3.64
C ALA A 103 -21.78 -1.15 2.85
N VAL A 104 -20.84 -1.28 1.94
CA VAL A 104 -20.66 -2.48 1.09
C VAL A 104 -20.39 -3.71 1.95
N ASN A 105 -21.01 -4.84 1.63
CA ASN A 105 -20.67 -6.11 2.27
C ASN A 105 -19.17 -6.38 2.11
N PRO A 106 -18.45 -6.78 3.19
CA PRO A 106 -17.03 -7.09 3.09
C PRO A 106 -16.73 -8.08 1.96
N GLN A 107 -15.66 -7.81 1.22
CA GLN A 107 -15.19 -8.61 0.06
C GLN A 107 -16.08 -8.55 -1.18
N ALA A 108 -17.12 -7.72 -1.21
CA ALA A 108 -18.05 -7.60 -2.34
C ALA A 108 -17.92 -6.28 -3.13
N ASP A 109 -16.76 -5.66 -3.11
CA ASP A 109 -16.47 -4.41 -3.80
C ASP A 109 -16.55 -4.56 -5.33
N VAL A 110 -15.99 -5.65 -5.89
CA VAL A 110 -15.95 -5.86 -7.35
C VAL A 110 -17.34 -5.94 -7.97
N PRO A 111 -18.34 -6.64 -7.40
CA PRO A 111 -19.71 -6.58 -7.89
C PRO A 111 -20.29 -5.16 -7.92
N LEU A 112 -20.04 -4.35 -6.89
CA LEU A 112 -20.46 -2.95 -6.89
C LEU A 112 -19.78 -2.16 -8.01
N GLN A 113 -18.48 -2.33 -8.20
CA GLN A 113 -17.73 -1.66 -9.28
C GLN A 113 -18.21 -2.05 -10.68
N LEU A 114 -18.46 -3.34 -10.90
CA LEU A 114 -18.99 -3.84 -12.17
C LEU A 114 -20.39 -3.25 -12.45
N ALA A 115 -21.25 -3.16 -11.45
CA ALA A 115 -22.59 -2.58 -11.62
C ALA A 115 -22.54 -1.06 -11.87
N LEU A 116 -21.59 -0.35 -11.25
CA LEU A 116 -21.33 1.05 -11.60
C LEU A 116 -20.89 1.18 -13.05
N ALA A 117 -19.95 0.36 -13.51
CA ALA A 117 -19.49 0.33 -14.91
C ALA A 117 -20.63 -0.02 -15.88
N HIS A 118 -21.46 -1.01 -15.54
CA HIS A 118 -22.63 -1.39 -16.34
C HIS A 118 -23.62 -0.22 -16.46
N THR A 119 -23.91 0.48 -15.37
CA THR A 119 -24.81 1.65 -15.37
C THR A 119 -24.21 2.79 -16.20
N LEU A 120 -22.92 3.11 -16.02
CA LEU A 120 -22.23 4.12 -16.82
C LEU A 120 -22.36 3.82 -18.32
N TYR A 121 -22.17 2.56 -18.71
CA TYR A 121 -22.25 2.15 -20.10
C TYR A 121 -23.69 2.21 -20.65
N THR A 122 -24.64 1.59 -19.98
CA THR A 122 -26.04 1.46 -20.48
C THR A 122 -26.80 2.78 -20.49
N GLU A 123 -26.50 3.67 -19.54
CA GLU A 123 -27.05 5.04 -19.49
C GLU A 123 -26.25 6.05 -20.34
N LYS A 124 -25.16 5.61 -21.00
CA LYS A 124 -24.30 6.44 -21.86
C LYS A 124 -23.65 7.61 -21.10
N LEU A 125 -23.26 7.37 -19.86
CA LEU A 125 -22.61 8.33 -18.97
C LEU A 125 -21.07 8.26 -19.01
N TYR A 126 -20.52 7.34 -19.81
CA TYR A 126 -19.08 7.15 -19.94
C TYR A 126 -18.47 8.06 -21.01
N ASP A 127 -17.20 8.39 -20.85
CA ASP A 127 -16.41 9.15 -21.83
C ASP A 127 -15.87 8.22 -22.92
N LYS A 128 -16.59 8.18 -24.05
CA LYS A 128 -16.21 7.36 -25.19
C LYS A 128 -14.86 7.79 -25.78
N HIS A 129 -14.61 9.10 -25.87
CA HIS A 129 -13.36 9.64 -26.43
C HIS A 129 -12.15 9.18 -25.62
N PHE A 130 -12.26 9.20 -24.29
CA PHE A 130 -11.15 8.76 -23.43
C PHE A 130 -10.88 7.27 -23.62
N LEU A 131 -11.92 6.44 -23.65
CA LEU A 131 -11.76 4.99 -23.86
C LEU A 131 -11.12 4.66 -25.21
N GLU A 132 -11.47 5.39 -26.27
CA GLU A 132 -10.96 5.14 -27.63
C GLU A 132 -9.51 5.62 -27.84
N ASN A 133 -9.06 6.66 -27.12
CA ASN A 133 -7.75 7.28 -27.36
C ASN A 133 -6.70 7.00 -26.28
N TYR A 134 -7.11 6.64 -25.06
CA TYR A 134 -6.19 6.45 -23.93
C TYR A 134 -6.23 5.03 -23.36
N CYS A 135 -7.10 4.17 -23.86
CA CYS A 135 -7.27 2.81 -23.35
C CYS A 135 -7.22 1.78 -24.48
N VAL A 136 -6.87 0.55 -24.13
CA VAL A 136 -7.02 -0.62 -25.00
C VAL A 136 -7.84 -1.70 -24.29
N GLY A 137 -8.60 -2.46 -25.07
CA GLY A 137 -9.26 -3.66 -24.60
C GLY A 137 -10.61 -3.47 -23.92
N PHE A 138 -11.24 -2.32 -24.07
CA PHE A 138 -12.59 -2.12 -23.54
C PHE A 138 -13.61 -3.03 -24.25
N GLU A 139 -13.46 -3.25 -25.56
CA GLU A 139 -14.31 -4.14 -26.33
C GLU A 139 -14.21 -5.61 -25.89
N GLN A 140 -13.05 -6.04 -25.39
CA GLN A 140 -12.89 -7.38 -24.85
C GLN A 140 -13.51 -7.54 -23.45
N PHE A 141 -13.56 -6.48 -22.66
CA PHE A 141 -14.22 -6.45 -21.36
C PHE A 141 -15.74 -6.36 -21.46
N LEU A 142 -16.25 -5.64 -22.46
CA LEU A 142 -17.67 -5.30 -22.60
C LEU A 142 -18.60 -6.52 -22.65
N PRO A 143 -18.32 -7.62 -23.40
CA PRO A 143 -19.16 -8.82 -23.41
C PRO A 143 -19.35 -9.45 -22.03
N TYR A 144 -18.33 -9.41 -21.17
CA TYR A 144 -18.44 -9.86 -19.79
C TYR A 144 -19.32 -8.92 -18.96
N LEU A 145 -19.13 -7.61 -19.10
CA LEU A 145 -19.92 -6.61 -18.39
C LEU A 145 -21.41 -6.72 -18.71
N LEU A 146 -21.74 -6.94 -20.00
CA LEU A 146 -23.12 -7.06 -20.48
C LEU A 146 -23.73 -8.47 -20.30
N GLY A 147 -22.94 -9.45 -19.87
CA GLY A 147 -23.40 -10.83 -19.69
C GLY A 147 -23.47 -11.65 -20.97
N GLU A 148 -22.87 -11.17 -22.06
CA GLU A 148 -22.85 -11.89 -23.32
C GLU A 148 -21.92 -13.11 -23.28
N SER A 149 -20.87 -13.04 -22.48
CA SER A 149 -19.88 -14.12 -22.36
C SER A 149 -20.27 -15.22 -21.38
N ASP A 150 -21.05 -14.92 -20.34
CA ASP A 150 -21.38 -15.85 -19.24
C ASP A 150 -22.88 -15.93 -18.91
N GLY A 151 -23.72 -15.25 -19.67
CA GLY A 151 -25.18 -15.24 -19.49
C GLY A 151 -25.67 -14.40 -18.33
N GLN A 152 -24.79 -13.66 -17.63
CA GLN A 152 -25.13 -12.85 -16.46
C GLN A 152 -24.70 -11.40 -16.63
N PRO A 153 -25.62 -10.46 -16.95
CA PRO A 153 -25.32 -9.03 -16.91
C PRO A 153 -24.84 -8.60 -15.52
N LYS A 154 -23.80 -7.79 -15.47
CA LYS A 154 -23.23 -7.28 -14.21
C LYS A 154 -23.96 -6.00 -13.77
N ASP A 155 -25.28 -6.04 -13.85
CA ASP A 155 -26.16 -4.91 -13.54
C ASP A 155 -26.34 -4.66 -12.03
N ALA A 156 -27.06 -3.60 -11.71
CA ALA A 156 -27.28 -3.20 -10.32
C ALA A 156 -28.08 -4.24 -9.52
N GLN A 157 -29.03 -4.95 -10.16
CA GLN A 157 -29.83 -5.99 -9.50
C GLN A 157 -29.01 -7.25 -9.18
N TRP A 158 -28.07 -7.60 -10.06
CA TRP A 158 -27.12 -8.67 -9.79
C TRP A 158 -26.21 -8.31 -8.62
N ALA A 159 -25.65 -7.10 -8.64
CA ALA A 159 -24.70 -6.63 -7.61
C ALA A 159 -25.36 -6.49 -6.24
N GLU A 160 -26.58 -6.00 -6.15
CA GLU A 160 -27.35 -5.85 -4.91
C GLU A 160 -27.35 -7.13 -4.08
N LYS A 161 -27.56 -8.28 -4.72
CA LYS A 161 -27.61 -9.60 -4.06
C LYS A 161 -26.29 -10.00 -3.43
N ILE A 162 -25.18 -9.43 -3.88
CA ILE A 162 -23.82 -9.77 -3.45
C ILE A 162 -23.27 -8.70 -2.51
N CYS A 163 -23.34 -7.44 -2.92
CA CYS A 163 -22.73 -6.33 -2.19
C CYS A 163 -23.63 -5.73 -1.10
N GLY A 164 -24.93 -6.04 -1.11
CA GLY A 164 -25.88 -5.56 -0.10
C GLY A 164 -26.32 -4.10 -0.27
N ILE A 165 -25.94 -3.46 -1.35
CA ILE A 165 -26.36 -2.10 -1.70
C ILE A 165 -27.53 -2.19 -2.69
N ASP A 166 -28.64 -1.51 -2.39
CA ASP A 166 -29.80 -1.56 -3.27
C ASP A 166 -29.50 -1.03 -4.69
N ALA A 167 -30.19 -1.62 -5.67
CA ALA A 167 -29.89 -1.38 -7.07
C ALA A 167 -30.06 0.07 -7.51
N GLU A 168 -31.01 0.82 -6.92
CA GLU A 168 -31.20 2.23 -7.29
C GLU A 168 -30.08 3.11 -6.69
N THR A 169 -29.67 2.84 -5.46
CA THR A 169 -28.49 3.51 -4.85
C THR A 169 -27.24 3.30 -5.72
N ILE A 170 -27.03 2.10 -6.27
CA ILE A 170 -25.90 1.84 -7.19
C ILE A 170 -26.02 2.72 -8.45
N ARG A 171 -27.20 2.81 -9.07
CA ARG A 171 -27.39 3.65 -10.26
C ARG A 171 -27.22 5.13 -9.95
N GLU A 172 -27.79 5.60 -8.85
CA GLU A 172 -27.61 6.98 -8.40
C GLU A 172 -26.12 7.31 -8.15
N LEU A 173 -25.38 6.39 -7.56
CA LEU A 173 -23.94 6.56 -7.34
C LEU A 173 -23.19 6.70 -8.67
N ALA A 174 -23.50 5.86 -9.68
CA ALA A 174 -22.90 5.96 -11.01
C ALA A 174 -23.21 7.32 -11.66
N ARG A 175 -24.48 7.76 -11.61
CA ARG A 175 -24.92 9.08 -12.13
C ARG A 175 -24.24 10.23 -11.41
N GLN A 176 -24.09 10.15 -10.08
CA GLN A 176 -23.40 11.15 -9.27
C GLN A 176 -21.92 11.24 -9.65
N MET A 177 -21.24 10.11 -9.81
CA MET A 177 -19.83 10.07 -10.23
C MET A 177 -19.64 10.66 -11.64
N ALA A 178 -20.57 10.43 -12.55
CA ALA A 178 -20.52 10.99 -13.91
C ALA A 178 -20.99 12.47 -13.97
N GLY A 179 -21.72 12.96 -12.98
CA GLY A 179 -22.35 14.28 -12.96
C GLY A 179 -21.39 15.46 -12.75
N GLY A 180 -20.08 15.22 -12.60
CA GLY A 180 -19.09 16.26 -12.41
C GLY A 180 -17.67 15.74 -12.32
N ARG A 181 -16.76 16.59 -11.88
CA ARG A 181 -15.35 16.21 -11.64
C ARG A 181 -15.28 15.30 -10.42
N THR A 182 -14.85 14.05 -10.63
CA THR A 182 -14.80 13.01 -9.59
C THR A 182 -13.38 12.51 -9.37
N GLN A 183 -12.89 12.64 -8.14
CA GLN A 183 -11.65 12.05 -7.69
C GLN A 183 -11.93 10.75 -6.92
N ILE A 184 -11.40 9.62 -7.41
CA ILE A 184 -11.47 8.35 -6.69
C ILE A 184 -10.20 8.20 -5.85
N ILE A 185 -10.35 8.20 -4.55
CA ILE A 185 -9.29 7.98 -3.56
C ILE A 185 -9.44 6.55 -3.05
N ALA A 186 -8.67 5.65 -3.63
CA ALA A 186 -8.64 4.25 -3.26
C ALA A 186 -7.63 4.00 -2.15
N GLY A 187 -8.06 3.31 -1.10
CA GLY A 187 -7.16 2.83 -0.04
C GLY A 187 -6.47 1.52 -0.41
N TRP A 188 -5.90 0.87 0.59
CA TRP A 188 -5.27 -0.46 0.43
C TRP A 188 -6.11 -1.56 1.08
N CYS A 189 -7.41 -1.34 1.23
CA CYS A 189 -8.32 -2.20 1.98
C CYS A 189 -8.32 -3.67 1.53
N VAL A 190 -8.13 -3.92 0.25
CA VAL A 190 -8.14 -5.26 -0.35
C VAL A 190 -6.74 -5.85 -0.58
N GLN A 191 -5.69 -5.22 -0.07
CA GLN A 191 -4.29 -5.56 -0.37
C GLN A 191 -3.92 -7.03 -0.09
N ARG A 192 -4.62 -7.70 0.82
CA ARG A 192 -4.37 -9.08 1.25
C ARG A 192 -5.60 -9.98 1.05
N MET A 193 -6.59 -9.49 0.32
CA MET A 193 -7.83 -10.19 0.08
C MET A 193 -7.67 -11.16 -1.10
N GLN A 194 -8.34 -12.29 -1.05
CA GLN A 194 -8.46 -13.19 -2.19
C GLN A 194 -9.05 -12.44 -3.39
N HIS A 195 -8.43 -12.51 -4.56
CA HIS A 195 -8.78 -11.80 -5.79
C HIS A 195 -8.83 -10.26 -5.64
N GLY A 196 -8.03 -9.70 -4.72
CA GLY A 196 -7.98 -8.25 -4.47
C GLY A 196 -7.45 -7.45 -5.66
N GLU A 197 -6.66 -8.05 -6.54
CA GLU A 197 -6.16 -7.44 -7.78
C GLU A 197 -7.30 -7.02 -8.72
N GLN A 198 -8.42 -7.74 -8.72
CA GLN A 198 -9.60 -7.41 -9.53
C GLN A 198 -10.21 -6.06 -9.11
N TRP A 199 -10.19 -5.76 -7.83
CA TRP A 199 -10.66 -4.49 -7.30
C TRP A 199 -9.80 -3.31 -7.77
N ALA A 200 -8.49 -3.44 -7.67
CA ALA A 200 -7.57 -2.38 -8.09
C ALA A 200 -7.69 -2.10 -9.60
N TRP A 201 -7.81 -3.16 -10.39
CA TRP A 201 -8.06 -3.03 -11.83
C TRP A 201 -9.39 -2.32 -12.13
N MET A 202 -10.46 -2.70 -11.45
CA MET A 202 -11.77 -2.05 -11.61
C MET A 202 -11.79 -0.57 -11.19
N ILE A 203 -10.97 -0.13 -10.23
CA ILE A 203 -10.80 1.32 -9.95
C ILE A 203 -10.30 2.05 -11.19
N VAL A 204 -9.30 1.49 -11.87
CA VAL A 204 -8.77 2.08 -13.12
C VAL A 204 -9.82 2.09 -14.22
N VAL A 205 -10.56 0.99 -14.38
CA VAL A 205 -11.66 0.89 -15.39
C VAL A 205 -12.72 1.97 -15.15
N LEU A 206 -13.20 2.12 -13.91
CA LEU A 206 -14.19 3.15 -13.57
C LEU A 206 -13.66 4.56 -13.85
N ALA A 207 -12.43 4.85 -13.44
CA ALA A 207 -11.81 6.15 -13.69
C ALA A 207 -11.62 6.41 -15.19
N SER A 208 -11.30 5.37 -15.98
CA SER A 208 -11.21 5.45 -17.45
C SER A 208 -12.57 5.72 -18.08
N MET A 209 -13.63 5.04 -17.61
CA MET A 209 -14.99 5.29 -18.10
C MET A 209 -15.48 6.71 -17.78
N LEU A 210 -15.05 7.30 -16.67
CA LEU A 210 -15.32 8.70 -16.34
C LEU A 210 -14.49 9.69 -17.17
N GLY A 211 -13.41 9.25 -17.81
CA GLY A 211 -12.58 10.07 -18.71
C GLY A 211 -11.80 11.18 -18.05
N GLN A 212 -11.53 11.10 -16.74
CA GLN A 212 -10.97 12.21 -15.98
C GLN A 212 -9.53 11.98 -15.48
N ILE A 213 -8.91 10.87 -15.85
CA ILE A 213 -7.49 10.58 -15.53
C ILE A 213 -6.61 11.66 -16.17
N GLY A 214 -5.67 12.18 -15.40
CA GLY A 214 -4.77 13.25 -15.84
C GLY A 214 -5.35 14.66 -15.74
N LEU A 215 -6.56 14.83 -15.18
CA LEU A 215 -7.15 16.14 -14.93
C LEU A 215 -7.05 16.55 -13.45
N PRO A 216 -6.87 17.85 -13.14
CA PRO A 216 -6.92 18.33 -11.77
C PRO A 216 -8.24 17.96 -11.09
N GLY A 217 -8.17 17.33 -9.93
CA GLY A 217 -9.34 16.91 -9.14
C GLY A 217 -10.21 15.82 -9.76
N GLY A 218 -9.68 15.05 -10.72
CA GLY A 218 -10.36 13.91 -11.33
C GLY A 218 -9.44 12.71 -11.49
N GLY A 219 -10.02 11.56 -11.84
CA GLY A 219 -9.29 10.31 -12.01
C GLY A 219 -9.22 9.48 -10.73
N PHE A 220 -8.12 8.79 -10.53
CA PHE A 220 -7.92 7.87 -9.42
C PHE A 220 -6.54 8.00 -8.79
N GLY A 221 -6.36 7.39 -7.62
CA GLY A 221 -5.06 7.13 -7.01
C GLY A 221 -5.18 6.34 -5.73
N PHE A 222 -4.06 5.71 -5.33
CA PHE A 222 -4.02 4.72 -4.26
C PHE A 222 -3.20 5.16 -3.04
N GLY A 223 -2.73 6.40 -3.00
CA GLY A 223 -1.76 6.85 -1.99
C GLY A 223 -2.20 7.97 -1.07
N TRP A 224 -3.28 8.70 -1.32
CA TRP A 224 -3.63 9.90 -0.54
C TRP A 224 -3.81 9.71 0.97
N HIS A 225 -4.15 8.51 1.39
CA HIS A 225 -4.31 8.16 2.79
C HIS A 225 -2.98 7.80 3.48
N TYR A 226 -1.83 8.01 2.83
CA TYR A 226 -0.55 7.48 3.26
C TYR A 226 0.58 8.50 3.08
N ASN A 227 1.42 8.68 4.10
CA ASN A 227 2.65 9.49 4.08
C ASN A 227 2.50 10.92 3.53
N GLY A 228 1.38 11.58 3.79
CA GLY A 228 1.14 12.94 3.31
C GLY A 228 1.03 13.06 1.79
N ALA A 229 0.73 11.97 1.07
CA ALA A 229 0.60 12.01 -0.37
C ALA A 229 -0.47 13.02 -0.82
N GLY A 230 -0.22 13.70 -1.94
CA GLY A 230 -1.01 14.83 -2.41
C GLY A 230 -0.60 16.19 -1.81
N THR A 231 0.29 16.21 -0.82
CA THR A 231 0.97 17.45 -0.45
C THR A 231 1.87 17.90 -1.59
N PRO A 232 1.83 19.19 -2.01
CA PRO A 232 2.68 19.67 -3.10
C PRO A 232 4.16 19.41 -2.82
N GLY A 233 4.81 18.72 -3.76
CA GLY A 233 6.21 18.32 -3.64
C GLY A 233 7.16 19.49 -3.86
N ARG A 234 8.30 19.49 -3.18
CA ARG A 234 9.35 20.51 -3.35
C ARG A 234 10.49 19.98 -4.20
N LYS A 235 11.08 20.86 -4.98
CA LYS A 235 12.27 20.54 -5.75
C LYS A 235 13.45 20.42 -4.79
N GLY A 236 13.90 19.20 -4.57
CA GLY A 236 14.99 18.91 -3.64
C GLY A 236 15.88 17.78 -4.14
N VAL A 237 16.69 17.28 -3.25
CA VAL A 237 17.48 16.06 -3.47
C VAL A 237 16.76 14.87 -2.83
N ILE A 238 17.01 13.69 -3.34
CA ILE A 238 16.64 12.43 -2.73
C ILE A 238 17.94 11.77 -2.31
N LEU A 239 18.10 11.53 -1.00
CA LEU A 239 19.29 10.89 -0.49
C LEU A 239 19.32 9.43 -0.93
N SER A 240 20.47 8.97 -1.38
CA SER A 240 20.73 7.54 -1.54
C SER A 240 20.73 6.90 -0.14
N GLY A 241 20.13 5.72 0.00
CA GLY A 241 20.31 4.94 1.22
C GLY A 241 21.71 4.29 1.28
N PHE A 242 22.00 3.64 2.40
CA PHE A 242 23.13 2.73 2.49
C PHE A 242 22.91 1.57 1.50
N SER A 243 23.72 1.54 0.45
CA SER A 243 23.59 0.53 -0.62
C SER A 243 24.54 -0.66 -0.44
N GLY A 244 25.42 -0.61 0.56
CA GLY A 244 26.53 -1.54 0.68
C GLY A 244 27.53 -1.38 -0.48
N SER A 245 28.52 -2.25 -0.53
CA SER A 245 29.50 -2.21 -1.61
C SER A 245 28.90 -2.65 -2.94
N THR A 246 29.01 -1.80 -3.95
CA THR A 246 28.67 -2.14 -5.34
C THR A 246 29.69 -3.08 -6.00
N THR A 247 30.81 -3.33 -5.34
CA THR A 247 31.85 -4.26 -5.83
C THR A 247 31.53 -5.71 -5.53
N VAL A 248 30.60 -5.98 -4.61
CA VAL A 248 30.06 -7.32 -4.39
C VAL A 248 28.86 -7.49 -5.31
N PRO A 249 28.93 -8.39 -6.29
CA PRO A 249 27.76 -8.67 -7.12
C PRO A 249 26.58 -9.02 -6.24
N PRO A 250 25.38 -8.50 -6.52
CA PRO A 250 24.18 -8.94 -5.81
C PRO A 250 24.09 -10.46 -5.88
N VAL A 251 23.79 -11.07 -4.75
CA VAL A 251 23.53 -12.51 -4.71
C VAL A 251 22.21 -12.73 -5.45
N HIS A 252 22.32 -12.77 -6.77
CA HIS A 252 21.31 -13.24 -7.71
C HIS A 252 19.89 -12.72 -7.55
N ASP A 253 19.53 -11.91 -8.46
CA ASP A 253 18.15 -11.56 -8.74
C ASP A 253 17.38 -12.70 -9.43
N SER A 254 18.04 -13.68 -10.01
CA SER A 254 17.35 -14.62 -10.89
C SER A 254 17.96 -15.99 -11.03
N THR A 255 19.18 -16.20 -10.59
CA THR A 255 19.79 -17.49 -10.85
C THR A 255 19.55 -18.44 -9.72
N ASP A 256 18.98 -19.50 -10.14
CA ASP A 256 18.68 -20.62 -9.33
C ASP A 256 19.95 -21.27 -8.78
N TYR A 257 20.09 -21.25 -7.47
CA TYR A 257 21.09 -22.09 -6.84
C TYR A 257 20.63 -23.55 -6.95
N LYS A 258 21.35 -24.35 -7.73
CA LYS A 258 20.98 -25.75 -7.97
C LYS A 258 19.53 -25.95 -8.48
N GLY A 259 19.04 -25.01 -9.27
CA GLY A 259 17.68 -25.05 -9.79
C GLY A 259 16.59 -24.60 -8.82
N TYR A 260 16.96 -23.97 -7.71
CA TYR A 260 16.01 -23.34 -6.78
C TYR A 260 16.01 -21.83 -6.97
N SER A 261 14.83 -21.21 -6.84
CA SER A 261 14.71 -19.76 -6.96
C SER A 261 15.32 -19.05 -5.77
N SER A 262 16.09 -17.99 -6.04
CA SER A 262 16.72 -17.15 -5.02
C SER A 262 15.70 -16.25 -4.29
N THR A 263 14.56 -15.96 -4.92
CA THR A 263 13.49 -15.13 -4.38
C THR A 263 12.21 -15.92 -4.31
N ILE A 264 11.56 -15.90 -3.15
CA ILE A 264 10.25 -16.52 -2.91
C ILE A 264 9.23 -15.45 -2.50
N PRO A 265 7.95 -15.59 -2.90
CA PRO A 265 6.90 -14.68 -2.46
C PRO A 265 6.79 -14.68 -0.94
N ILE A 266 6.66 -13.50 -0.33
CA ILE A 266 6.60 -13.35 1.12
C ILE A 266 5.48 -14.19 1.75
N ALA A 267 4.34 -14.29 1.09
CA ALA A 267 3.20 -15.11 1.54
C ALA A 267 3.48 -16.63 1.50
N ARG A 268 4.55 -17.05 0.84
CA ARG A 268 4.88 -18.46 0.62
C ARG A 268 6.19 -18.88 1.30
N PHE A 269 6.79 -18.02 2.15
CA PHE A 269 8.06 -18.37 2.79
C PHE A 269 7.95 -19.62 3.67
N ILE A 270 6.80 -19.82 4.33
CA ILE A 270 6.59 -21.00 5.16
C ILE A 270 6.48 -22.29 4.33
N ASP A 271 5.94 -22.18 3.11
CA ASP A 271 5.89 -23.30 2.18
C ASP A 271 7.30 -23.72 1.75
N ALA A 272 8.23 -22.77 1.60
CA ALA A 272 9.62 -23.09 1.29
C ALA A 272 10.29 -23.91 2.41
N ILE A 273 9.89 -23.71 3.66
CA ILE A 273 10.39 -24.51 4.79
C ILE A 273 9.73 -25.88 4.85
N LEU A 274 8.41 -25.93 4.64
CA LEU A 274 7.62 -27.16 4.81
C LEU A 274 7.65 -28.06 3.58
N GLU A 275 7.75 -27.48 2.38
CA GLU A 275 7.62 -28.17 1.09
C GLU A 275 8.79 -27.82 0.15
N PRO A 276 10.07 -28.02 0.58
CA PRO A 276 11.21 -27.68 -0.26
C PRO A 276 11.18 -28.46 -1.58
N GLY A 277 11.54 -27.79 -2.67
CA GLY A 277 11.51 -28.38 -4.02
C GLY A 277 10.18 -28.27 -4.74
N LYS A 278 9.10 -27.86 -4.06
CA LYS A 278 7.80 -27.60 -4.70
C LYS A 278 7.93 -26.42 -5.67
N SER A 279 7.31 -26.55 -6.83
CA SER A 279 7.15 -25.44 -7.78
C SER A 279 5.81 -24.76 -7.57
N ILE A 280 5.82 -23.44 -7.58
CA ILE A 280 4.63 -22.58 -7.49
C ILE A 280 4.64 -21.58 -8.64
N ASN A 281 3.47 -21.20 -9.11
CA ASN A 281 3.33 -20.09 -10.04
C ASN A 281 3.26 -18.77 -9.26
N TRP A 282 4.03 -17.80 -9.69
CA TRP A 282 4.05 -16.47 -9.10
C TRP A 282 4.33 -15.43 -10.17
N ASN A 283 3.37 -14.53 -10.39
CA ASN A 283 3.54 -13.38 -11.26
C ASN A 283 4.00 -13.74 -12.70
N GLY A 284 3.40 -14.80 -13.26
CA GLY A 284 3.74 -15.33 -14.59
C GLY A 284 5.04 -16.14 -14.64
N LYS A 285 5.66 -16.43 -13.49
CA LYS A 285 6.91 -17.22 -13.41
C LYS A 285 6.71 -18.45 -12.54
N THR A 286 7.43 -19.51 -12.86
CA THR A 286 7.54 -20.68 -11.99
C THR A 286 8.67 -20.49 -10.99
N VAL A 287 8.35 -20.53 -9.70
CA VAL A 287 9.30 -20.42 -8.60
C VAL A 287 9.44 -21.78 -7.93
N LYS A 288 10.65 -22.32 -7.88
CA LYS A 288 10.96 -23.56 -7.17
C LYS A 288 11.46 -23.22 -5.77
N LEU A 289 10.74 -23.68 -4.75
CA LEU A 289 11.00 -23.34 -3.35
C LEU A 289 12.32 -23.96 -2.85
N PRO A 290 13.25 -23.16 -2.29
CA PRO A 290 14.54 -23.64 -1.82
C PRO A 290 14.43 -24.39 -0.48
N PRO A 291 15.37 -25.32 -0.19
CA PRO A 291 15.48 -25.95 1.13
C PRO A 291 16.13 -25.00 2.13
N LEU A 292 15.32 -24.27 2.88
CA LEU A 292 15.79 -23.33 3.89
C LEU A 292 16.22 -24.07 5.16
N LYS A 293 17.39 -23.75 5.68
CA LYS A 293 17.95 -24.28 6.92
C LYS A 293 18.07 -23.21 8.00
N MET A 294 18.38 -21.97 7.61
CA MET A 294 18.51 -20.84 8.50
C MET A 294 17.67 -19.67 7.99
N CYS A 295 17.06 -18.95 8.91
CA CYS A 295 16.37 -17.68 8.64
C CYS A 295 16.91 -16.57 9.53
N VAL A 296 17.14 -15.40 8.93
CA VAL A 296 17.51 -14.17 9.65
C VAL A 296 16.36 -13.17 9.46
N PHE A 297 15.83 -12.67 10.55
CA PHE A 297 14.76 -11.68 10.59
C PHE A 297 15.31 -10.40 11.22
N ALA A 298 15.56 -9.39 10.41
CA ALA A 298 16.03 -8.08 10.84
C ALA A 298 14.89 -7.06 10.75
N GLY A 299 14.51 -6.46 11.88
CA GLY A 299 13.44 -5.46 11.96
C GLY A 299 12.08 -5.96 11.48
N THR A 300 11.78 -7.26 11.63
CA THR A 300 10.53 -7.84 11.14
C THR A 300 9.99 -8.92 12.08
N ASN A 301 8.67 -8.94 12.26
CA ASN A 301 7.98 -9.84 13.18
C ASN A 301 6.99 -10.76 12.44
N PRO A 302 7.45 -11.83 11.76
CA PRO A 302 6.60 -12.73 10.99
C PRO A 302 5.51 -13.42 11.83
N PHE A 303 5.75 -13.72 13.10
CA PHE A 303 4.74 -14.29 13.99
C PHE A 303 3.53 -13.38 14.23
N HIS A 304 3.66 -12.08 13.96
CA HIS A 304 2.55 -11.15 14.05
C HIS A 304 1.90 -10.85 12.68
N ARG A 305 2.68 -10.90 11.61
CA ARG A 305 2.22 -10.44 10.29
C ARG A 305 1.67 -11.51 9.36
N HIS A 306 2.11 -12.75 9.53
CA HIS A 306 1.71 -13.84 8.64
C HIS A 306 0.47 -14.58 9.16
N GLN A 307 -0.23 -15.18 8.22
CA GLN A 307 -1.40 -16.03 8.49
C GLN A 307 -0.95 -17.43 8.93
N GLN A 308 -1.87 -18.19 9.50
CA GLN A 308 -1.66 -19.59 9.87
C GLN A 308 -0.48 -19.79 10.84
N ILE A 309 -0.54 -19.13 11.99
CA ILE A 309 0.52 -19.17 13.02
C ILE A 309 0.94 -20.61 13.39
N ASN A 310 0.00 -21.55 13.51
CA ASN A 310 0.32 -22.93 13.81
C ASN A 310 1.21 -23.57 12.73
N ARG A 311 0.99 -23.23 11.47
CA ARG A 311 1.80 -23.71 10.35
C ARG A 311 3.18 -23.05 10.36
N ILE A 312 3.28 -21.80 10.80
CA ILE A 312 4.57 -21.13 11.04
C ILE A 312 5.35 -21.88 12.11
N ILE A 313 4.74 -22.20 13.25
CA ILE A 313 5.37 -22.94 14.35
C ILE A 313 5.88 -24.31 13.85
N GLU A 314 5.10 -25.00 13.05
CA GLU A 314 5.50 -26.28 12.45
C GLU A 314 6.76 -26.14 11.58
N GLY A 315 6.78 -25.14 10.68
CA GLY A 315 7.93 -24.86 9.83
C GLY A 315 9.15 -24.40 10.62
N TRP A 316 8.96 -23.54 11.60
CA TRP A 316 10.05 -23.03 12.46
C TRP A 316 10.85 -24.16 13.10
N ARG A 317 10.16 -25.20 13.58
CA ARG A 317 10.79 -26.39 14.18
C ARG A 317 11.63 -27.22 13.22
N LYS A 318 11.52 -26.99 11.90
CA LYS A 318 12.35 -27.66 10.88
C LYS A 318 13.61 -26.89 10.52
N LEU A 319 13.70 -25.61 10.91
CA LEU A 319 14.91 -24.82 10.70
C LEU A 319 16.01 -25.24 11.68
N GLU A 320 17.25 -25.25 11.19
CA GLU A 320 18.42 -25.51 12.01
C GLU A 320 18.77 -24.30 12.90
N THR A 321 18.50 -23.08 12.41
CA THR A 321 18.81 -21.82 13.14
C THR A 321 17.85 -20.73 12.72
N VAL A 322 17.35 -20.00 13.70
CA VAL A 322 16.58 -18.76 13.53
C VAL A 322 17.26 -17.64 14.29
N ILE A 323 17.60 -16.57 13.58
CA ILE A 323 18.22 -15.37 14.14
C ILE A 323 17.22 -14.21 14.02
N ALA A 324 16.96 -13.51 15.12
CA ALA A 324 16.18 -12.27 15.14
C ALA A 324 17.09 -11.09 15.51
N ILE A 325 16.98 -10.00 14.75
CA ILE A 325 17.66 -8.73 15.01
C ILE A 325 16.55 -7.71 15.20
N ASP A 326 16.35 -7.24 16.41
CA ASP A 326 15.24 -6.32 16.74
C ASP A 326 15.58 -5.48 17.98
N ASN A 327 14.97 -4.31 18.09
CA ASN A 327 15.08 -3.43 19.25
C ASN A 327 13.99 -3.70 20.31
N GLN A 328 13.10 -4.66 20.05
CA GLN A 328 12.01 -5.04 20.93
C GLN A 328 11.93 -6.57 21.08
N TRP A 329 11.44 -7.02 22.25
CA TRP A 329 11.25 -8.45 22.51
C TRP A 329 9.97 -8.99 21.88
N THR A 330 9.97 -9.03 20.54
CA THR A 330 8.83 -9.45 19.72
C THR A 330 8.51 -10.94 19.84
N SER A 331 7.37 -11.35 19.30
CA SER A 331 7.03 -12.78 19.21
C SER A 331 8.07 -13.56 18.40
N THR A 332 8.64 -12.97 17.36
CA THR A 332 9.71 -13.60 16.58
C THR A 332 10.97 -13.80 17.42
N CYS A 333 11.36 -12.81 18.24
CA CYS A 333 12.49 -12.95 19.17
C CYS A 333 12.28 -14.11 20.17
N ARG A 334 11.06 -14.29 20.66
CA ARG A 334 10.71 -15.38 21.61
C ARG A 334 10.82 -16.78 21.00
N PHE A 335 10.76 -16.89 19.68
CA PHE A 335 10.88 -18.15 18.95
C PHE A 335 12.21 -18.27 18.18
N ALA A 336 13.12 -17.33 18.33
CA ALA A 336 14.45 -17.39 17.72
C ALA A 336 15.44 -18.18 18.61
N ASP A 337 16.43 -18.80 17.96
CA ASP A 337 17.56 -19.45 18.67
C ASP A 337 18.59 -18.40 19.12
N ILE A 338 18.75 -17.34 18.33
CA ILE A 338 19.69 -16.24 18.61
C ILE A 338 18.94 -14.93 18.43
N VAL A 339 19.06 -14.04 19.43
CA VAL A 339 18.54 -12.68 19.36
C VAL A 339 19.72 -11.72 19.48
N LEU A 340 19.83 -10.83 18.47
CA LEU A 340 20.83 -9.77 18.45
C LEU A 340 20.09 -8.44 18.69
N PRO A 341 20.28 -7.80 19.85
CA PRO A 341 19.59 -6.56 20.17
C PRO A 341 20.12 -5.41 19.32
N ALA A 342 19.22 -4.76 18.59
CA ALA A 342 19.52 -3.60 17.76
C ALA A 342 19.25 -2.29 18.50
N THR A 343 19.95 -1.21 18.11
CA THR A 343 19.69 0.14 18.62
C THR A 343 18.38 0.70 18.08
N THR A 344 17.75 1.55 18.87
CA THR A 344 16.69 2.44 18.41
C THR A 344 17.28 3.62 17.61
N GLN A 345 16.44 4.39 16.94
CA GLN A 345 16.87 5.61 16.24
C GLN A 345 17.46 6.68 17.18
N PHE A 346 17.17 6.64 18.49
CA PHE A 346 17.74 7.57 19.45
C PHE A 346 19.14 7.20 19.92
N GLU A 347 19.58 5.98 19.65
CA GLU A 347 20.83 5.39 20.09
C GLU A 347 21.91 5.35 19.01
N ARG A 348 21.63 5.90 17.81
CA ARG A 348 22.56 5.97 16.68
C ARG A 348 22.46 7.29 15.93
N ASN A 349 23.41 7.53 15.04
CA ASN A 349 23.33 8.63 14.07
C ASN A 349 22.72 8.15 12.76
N ASP A 350 21.94 9.01 12.11
CA ASP A 350 21.33 8.74 10.80
C ASP A 350 21.01 10.02 10.05
N LEU A 351 20.54 9.91 8.83
CA LEU A 351 19.97 10.96 8.01
C LEU A 351 18.59 10.52 7.55
N ASP A 352 17.63 11.41 7.52
CA ASP A 352 16.34 11.10 6.92
C ASP A 352 15.81 12.26 6.07
N GLN A 353 14.98 11.90 5.09
CA GLN A 353 14.19 12.88 4.36
C GLN A 353 12.96 13.24 5.18
N TYR A 354 12.70 14.52 5.24
CA TYR A 354 11.57 15.08 5.95
C TYR A 354 10.45 15.38 4.95
N GLY A 355 9.24 14.97 5.28
CA GLY A 355 8.05 15.25 4.51
C GLY A 355 7.70 14.24 3.40
N ASN A 356 8.45 13.16 3.23
CA ASN A 356 8.22 12.10 2.23
C ASN A 356 7.73 12.66 0.88
N HIS A 357 6.43 12.54 0.55
CA HIS A 357 5.88 13.00 -0.74
C HIS A 357 5.99 14.51 -0.96
N SER A 358 5.98 15.32 0.08
CA SER A 358 6.23 16.75 -0.02
C SER A 358 7.70 17.07 -0.30
N ASN A 359 8.61 16.11 -0.06
CA ASN A 359 10.06 16.29 -0.14
C ASN A 359 10.49 17.60 0.54
N ARG A 360 10.02 17.80 1.77
CA ARG A 360 10.18 19.08 2.47
C ARG A 360 11.63 19.40 2.79
N GLY A 361 12.43 18.40 3.11
CA GLY A 361 13.83 18.61 3.41
C GLY A 361 14.57 17.39 3.90
N ILE A 362 15.69 17.64 4.57
CA ILE A 362 16.56 16.60 5.15
C ILE A 362 16.83 16.98 6.61
N ILE A 363 16.80 15.99 7.50
CA ILE A 363 17.08 16.15 8.92
C ILE A 363 18.30 15.32 9.34
N ALA A 364 19.05 15.81 10.31
CA ALA A 364 20.10 15.08 11.01
C ALA A 364 19.48 14.34 12.20
N MET A 365 19.48 13.02 12.16
CA MET A 365 19.05 12.18 13.27
C MET A 365 20.25 11.84 14.14
N LYS A 366 20.57 12.74 15.08
CA LYS A 366 21.73 12.57 15.97
C LYS A 366 21.44 11.57 17.08
N GLN A 367 22.47 10.84 17.45
CA GLN A 367 22.43 10.01 18.65
C GLN A 367 22.16 10.89 19.89
N LEU A 368 21.07 10.61 20.60
CA LEU A 368 20.66 11.35 21.81
C LEU A 368 21.05 10.62 23.10
N VAL A 369 21.11 9.31 23.05
CA VAL A 369 21.44 8.46 24.20
C VAL A 369 22.44 7.37 23.77
N GLN A 370 23.23 6.88 24.73
CA GLN A 370 24.08 5.73 24.45
C GLN A 370 23.24 4.46 24.28
N PRO A 371 23.70 3.52 23.43
CA PRO A 371 23.06 2.22 23.32
C PRO A 371 22.83 1.58 24.68
N GLN A 372 21.62 1.08 24.89
CA GLN A 372 21.29 0.47 26.19
C GLN A 372 21.61 -1.02 26.18
N PHE A 373 22.09 -1.52 27.32
CA PHE A 373 22.45 -2.93 27.51
C PHE A 373 23.47 -3.42 26.46
N GLU A 374 23.12 -4.47 25.71
CA GLU A 374 23.94 -5.07 24.65
C GLU A 374 23.51 -4.63 23.25
N ALA A 375 22.62 -3.62 23.12
CA ALA A 375 22.16 -3.14 21.85
C ALA A 375 23.30 -2.56 21.00
N ARG A 376 23.29 -2.90 19.73
CA ARG A 376 24.30 -2.47 18.76
C ARG A 376 23.62 -1.97 17.48
N ASN A 377 24.25 -1.01 16.81
CA ASN A 377 23.78 -0.56 15.50
C ASN A 377 23.78 -1.74 14.52
N ASP A 378 22.73 -1.86 13.72
CA ASP A 378 22.61 -2.88 12.67
C ASP A 378 23.84 -2.90 11.75
N PHE A 379 24.36 -1.72 11.39
CA PHE A 379 25.59 -1.60 10.61
C PHE A 379 26.77 -2.32 11.28
N ASP A 380 26.96 -2.15 12.58
CA ASP A 380 28.04 -2.80 13.34
C ASP A 380 27.81 -4.32 13.47
N ILE A 381 26.57 -4.75 13.65
CA ILE A 381 26.22 -6.18 13.68
C ILE A 381 26.62 -6.84 12.36
N PHE A 382 26.20 -6.27 11.23
CA PHE A 382 26.52 -6.83 9.91
C PHE A 382 28.01 -6.67 9.56
N ARG A 383 28.66 -5.58 9.93
CA ARG A 383 30.11 -5.41 9.79
C ARG A 383 30.89 -6.54 10.49
N ASP A 384 30.53 -6.84 11.72
CA ASP A 384 31.22 -7.89 12.48
C ASP A 384 30.94 -9.29 11.92
N LEU A 385 29.74 -9.55 11.39
CA LEU A 385 29.45 -10.77 10.64
C LEU A 385 30.32 -10.85 9.38
N CYS A 386 30.38 -9.77 8.59
CA CYS A 386 31.19 -9.71 7.37
C CYS A 386 32.69 -9.90 7.66
N ARG A 387 33.20 -9.35 8.79
CA ARG A 387 34.59 -9.57 9.23
C ARG A 387 34.90 -11.04 9.43
N ARG A 388 33.99 -11.81 10.01
CA ARG A 388 34.16 -13.26 10.21
C ARG A 388 34.20 -14.05 8.91
N PHE A 389 33.65 -13.50 7.84
CA PHE A 389 33.70 -14.07 6.50
C PHE A 389 34.79 -13.45 5.60
N ASN A 390 35.70 -12.62 6.16
CA ASN A 390 36.68 -11.86 5.42
C ASN A 390 36.06 -10.95 4.33
N ARG A 391 34.94 -10.32 4.65
CA ARG A 391 34.16 -9.44 3.75
C ARG A 391 33.90 -8.05 4.34
N GLU A 392 34.58 -7.67 5.41
CA GLU A 392 34.38 -6.38 6.07
C GLU A 392 34.58 -5.21 5.11
N GLU A 393 35.71 -5.18 4.39
CA GLU A 393 36.03 -4.12 3.43
C GLU A 393 35.00 -4.06 2.30
N ALA A 394 34.53 -5.21 1.82
CA ALA A 394 33.50 -5.27 0.79
C ALA A 394 32.12 -4.76 1.28
N PHE A 395 31.84 -4.85 2.57
CA PHE A 395 30.61 -4.34 3.16
C PHE A 395 30.69 -2.86 3.50
N THR A 396 31.80 -2.43 4.12
CA THR A 396 31.97 -1.07 4.66
C THR A 396 32.62 -0.09 3.71
N GLU A 397 33.35 -0.57 2.70
CA GLU A 397 34.25 0.22 1.84
C GLU A 397 35.27 1.05 2.67
N GLY A 398 35.66 0.52 3.84
CA GLY A 398 36.56 1.19 4.77
C GLY A 398 35.93 2.34 5.57
N LEU A 399 34.62 2.55 5.45
CA LEU A 399 33.89 3.62 6.13
C LEU A 399 33.19 3.11 7.40
N ASP A 400 33.15 3.96 8.40
CA ASP A 400 32.29 3.82 9.58
C ASP A 400 30.91 4.48 9.33
N GLU A 401 30.06 4.47 10.34
CA GLU A 401 28.72 5.10 10.31
C GLU A 401 28.79 6.55 9.80
N MET A 402 29.62 7.38 10.42
CA MET A 402 29.74 8.79 10.04
C MET A 402 30.37 8.99 8.65
N GLY A 403 31.27 8.12 8.26
CA GLY A 403 31.83 8.10 6.89
C GLY A 403 30.76 7.86 5.84
N TRP A 404 29.83 6.93 6.10
CA TRP A 404 28.68 6.66 5.22
C TRP A 404 27.70 7.84 5.18
N LEU A 405 27.36 8.44 6.31
CA LEU A 405 26.47 9.61 6.33
C LEU A 405 27.06 10.78 5.53
N LYS A 406 28.37 11.03 5.66
CA LYS A 406 29.09 12.05 4.85
C LYS A 406 29.04 11.72 3.35
N ARG A 407 29.22 10.47 2.99
CA ARG A 407 29.16 10.02 1.60
C ARG A 407 27.76 10.21 0.99
N ILE A 408 26.73 9.74 1.70
CA ILE A 408 25.32 9.91 1.28
C ILE A 408 24.99 11.39 1.08
N TRP A 409 25.44 12.25 1.98
CA TRP A 409 25.31 13.70 1.85
C TRP A 409 26.04 14.27 0.62
N GLN A 410 27.25 13.82 0.36
CA GLN A 410 28.03 14.27 -0.79
C GLN A 410 27.35 13.87 -2.12
N GLU A 411 26.85 12.65 -2.21
CA GLU A 411 26.10 12.16 -3.37
C GLU A 411 24.82 12.98 -3.58
N GLY A 412 24.07 13.25 -2.51
CA GLY A 412 22.91 14.15 -2.54
C GLY A 412 23.28 15.57 -2.96
N SER A 413 24.40 16.09 -2.49
CA SER A 413 24.88 17.41 -2.87
C SER A 413 25.24 17.49 -4.36
N GLN A 414 25.85 16.44 -4.91
CA GLN A 414 26.14 16.38 -6.36
C GLN A 414 24.86 16.30 -7.20
N GLN A 415 23.92 15.46 -6.78
CA GLN A 415 22.60 15.37 -7.42
C GLN A 415 21.87 16.72 -7.40
N GLY A 416 21.90 17.42 -6.24
CA GLY A 416 21.28 18.72 -6.06
C GLY A 416 21.82 19.77 -7.01
N LYS A 417 23.15 19.84 -7.19
CA LYS A 417 23.78 20.79 -8.12
C LYS A 417 23.23 20.66 -9.54
N GLY A 418 23.04 19.43 -10.02
CA GLY A 418 22.44 19.18 -11.33
C GLY A 418 20.97 19.64 -11.45
N ARG A 419 20.30 19.86 -10.35
CA ARG A 419 18.91 20.32 -10.25
C ARG A 419 18.78 21.78 -9.81
N GLY A 420 19.89 22.47 -9.56
CA GLY A 420 19.89 23.84 -9.03
C GLY A 420 19.56 23.92 -7.54
N VAL A 421 19.74 22.84 -6.79
CA VAL A 421 19.57 22.77 -5.34
C VAL A 421 20.95 22.69 -4.69
N HIS A 422 21.22 23.58 -3.73
CA HIS A 422 22.51 23.66 -3.06
C HIS A 422 22.39 23.22 -1.61
N LEU A 423 23.04 22.12 -1.27
CA LEU A 423 23.18 21.69 0.11
C LEU A 423 24.42 22.36 0.75
N PRO A 424 24.39 22.72 2.03
CA PRO A 424 25.56 23.21 2.76
C PRO A 424 26.64 22.12 2.87
N ALA A 425 27.85 22.49 3.33
CA ALA A 425 28.85 21.51 3.70
C ALA A 425 28.33 20.61 4.82
N PHE A 426 28.66 19.29 4.78
CA PHE A 426 28.15 18.33 5.76
C PHE A 426 28.37 18.78 7.21
N ASP A 427 29.57 19.27 7.54
CA ASP A 427 29.89 19.68 8.91
C ASP A 427 29.09 20.91 9.36
N VAL A 428 28.70 21.80 8.44
CA VAL A 428 27.78 22.93 8.70
C VAL A 428 26.38 22.44 8.98
N PHE A 429 25.86 21.57 8.11
CA PHE A 429 24.56 20.92 8.30
C PHE A 429 24.52 20.15 9.63
N TRP A 430 25.46 19.25 9.83
CA TRP A 430 25.47 18.35 10.97
C TRP A 430 25.62 19.05 12.32
N ASN A 431 26.51 20.05 12.40
CA ASN A 431 26.86 20.68 13.68
C ASN A 431 26.13 21.99 13.99
N GLN A 432 25.54 22.64 12.98
CA GLN A 432 24.98 24.00 13.15
C GLN A 432 23.52 24.10 12.75
N GLN A 433 23.10 23.48 11.66
CA GLN A 433 21.75 23.64 11.11
C GLN A 433 20.79 22.53 11.54
N GLU A 434 21.26 21.27 11.50
CA GLU A 434 20.54 20.04 11.82
C GLU A 434 19.39 19.69 10.87
N TYR A 435 18.90 20.65 10.09
CA TYR A 435 17.97 20.39 8.99
C TYR A 435 18.21 21.34 7.80
N VAL A 436 17.76 20.91 6.63
CA VAL A 436 17.69 21.73 5.41
C VAL A 436 16.28 21.62 4.88
N GLU A 437 15.61 22.76 4.71
CA GLU A 437 14.29 22.84 4.10
C GLU A 437 14.40 23.19 2.62
N PHE A 438 13.64 22.50 1.78
CA PHE A 438 13.49 22.83 0.37
C PHE A 438 12.32 23.77 0.17
N GLU A 439 12.55 24.81 -0.61
CA GLU A 439 11.56 25.84 -0.89
C GLU A 439 10.73 25.53 -2.14
N HIS A 440 9.67 26.31 -2.37
CA HIS A 440 8.88 26.33 -3.59
C HIS A 440 8.12 25.02 -3.88
N PRO A 441 7.02 24.74 -3.14
CA PRO A 441 6.12 23.65 -3.43
C PRO A 441 5.53 23.77 -4.84
N GLN A 442 5.51 22.66 -5.58
CA GLN A 442 5.01 22.58 -6.94
C GLN A 442 3.74 21.74 -6.98
N MET A 443 2.73 22.23 -7.67
CA MET A 443 1.52 21.47 -7.94
C MET A 443 1.82 20.36 -8.92
N PHE A 444 1.15 19.22 -8.72
CA PHE A 444 1.31 18.05 -9.53
C PHE A 444 -0.05 17.44 -9.85
N VAL A 445 -0.23 16.97 -11.08
CA VAL A 445 -1.39 16.20 -11.51
C VAL A 445 -0.88 14.83 -11.98
N ARG A 446 -1.34 13.77 -11.32
CA ARG A 446 -0.98 12.40 -11.72
C ARG A 446 -1.51 12.10 -13.12
N HIS A 447 -0.67 11.52 -13.98
CA HIS A 447 -0.94 11.20 -15.39
C HIS A 447 -1.24 12.40 -16.30
N GLN A 448 -0.91 13.64 -15.91
CA GLN A 448 -1.15 14.80 -16.75
C GLN A 448 -0.39 14.71 -18.08
N ALA A 449 0.89 14.42 -18.04
CA ALA A 449 1.73 14.34 -19.26
C ALA A 449 1.19 13.28 -20.24
N PHE A 450 0.83 12.09 -19.73
CA PHE A 450 0.16 11.06 -20.54
C PHE A 450 -1.13 11.54 -21.17
N ARG A 451 -1.95 12.31 -20.43
CA ARG A 451 -3.20 12.85 -20.97
C ARG A 451 -2.97 13.91 -22.04
N GLU A 452 -1.97 14.75 -21.86
CA GLU A 452 -1.64 15.83 -22.81
C GLU A 452 -1.10 15.26 -24.12
N ASP A 453 -0.25 14.24 -24.07
CA ASP A 453 0.34 13.60 -25.25
C ASP A 453 0.73 12.13 -24.94
N PRO A 454 -0.17 11.16 -25.15
CA PRO A 454 0.12 9.76 -24.87
C PRO A 454 1.20 9.15 -25.78
N ASP A 455 1.48 9.74 -26.93
CA ASP A 455 2.53 9.26 -27.83
C ASP A 455 3.92 9.69 -27.36
N LEU A 456 4.05 10.90 -26.80
CA LEU A 456 5.31 11.40 -26.24
C LEU A 456 5.55 10.92 -24.80
N GLU A 457 4.50 10.76 -24.03
CA GLU A 457 4.55 10.38 -22.62
C GLU A 457 3.72 9.10 -22.35
N PRO A 458 4.05 7.99 -23.04
CA PRO A 458 3.31 6.75 -22.92
C PRO A 458 3.43 6.18 -21.51
N LEU A 459 2.42 5.40 -21.11
CA LEU A 459 2.48 4.60 -19.90
C LEU A 459 3.48 3.44 -20.04
N GLY A 460 3.95 2.91 -18.92
CA GLY A 460 4.89 1.76 -18.90
C GLY A 460 4.27 0.41 -19.26
N THR A 461 3.10 0.38 -19.88
CA THR A 461 2.43 -0.81 -20.40
C THR A 461 2.95 -1.18 -21.79
N PRO A 462 2.78 -2.43 -22.27
CA PRO A 462 3.17 -2.81 -23.64
C PRO A 462 2.50 -1.98 -24.74
N SER A 463 1.27 -1.52 -24.53
CA SER A 463 0.53 -0.67 -25.46
C SER A 463 0.90 0.82 -25.36
N GLY A 464 1.58 1.24 -24.29
CA GLY A 464 1.76 2.65 -23.94
C GLY A 464 0.50 3.31 -23.38
N LEU A 465 -0.65 2.61 -23.36
CA LEU A 465 -1.96 3.08 -22.94
C LEU A 465 -2.45 2.33 -21.69
N ILE A 466 -3.62 2.71 -21.18
CA ILE A 466 -4.30 2.00 -20.10
C ILE A 466 -4.85 0.67 -20.63
N GLU A 467 -4.45 -0.46 -20.04
CA GLU A 467 -4.86 -1.79 -20.47
C GLU A 467 -6.09 -2.28 -19.69
N ILE A 468 -7.30 -2.00 -20.20
CA ILE A 468 -8.56 -2.57 -19.67
C ILE A 468 -8.59 -4.08 -19.94
N TYR A 469 -8.08 -4.51 -21.09
CA TYR A 469 -7.67 -5.89 -21.34
C TYR A 469 -6.15 -5.93 -21.45
N SER A 470 -5.51 -6.71 -20.58
CA SER A 470 -4.06 -6.89 -20.61
C SER A 470 -3.70 -8.25 -21.21
N LYS A 471 -3.11 -8.20 -22.41
CA LYS A 471 -2.59 -9.41 -23.04
C LYS A 471 -1.50 -10.08 -22.21
N THR A 472 -0.68 -9.29 -21.51
CA THR A 472 0.36 -9.82 -20.61
C THR A 472 -0.23 -10.72 -19.53
N ILE A 473 -1.37 -10.32 -18.94
CA ILE A 473 -2.05 -11.12 -17.91
C ILE A 473 -2.72 -12.33 -18.55
N ALA A 474 -3.41 -12.16 -19.67
CA ALA A 474 -4.07 -13.25 -20.39
C ALA A 474 -3.08 -14.37 -20.78
N ASP A 475 -1.90 -14.01 -21.22
CA ASP A 475 -0.84 -14.97 -21.62
C ASP A 475 -0.29 -15.79 -20.42
N MET A 476 -0.51 -15.36 -19.17
CA MET A 476 -0.16 -16.14 -17.98
C MET A 476 -1.10 -17.33 -17.74
N GLN A 477 -2.29 -17.33 -18.35
CA GLN A 477 -3.28 -18.39 -18.28
C GLN A 477 -3.71 -18.78 -16.86
N TYR A 478 -3.91 -17.79 -15.99
CA TYR A 478 -4.48 -18.01 -14.67
C TYR A 478 -6.00 -18.13 -14.74
N ASP A 479 -6.57 -19.15 -14.10
CA ASP A 479 -8.03 -19.33 -14.04
C ASP A 479 -8.72 -18.22 -13.23
N ASP A 480 -8.02 -17.66 -12.24
CA ASP A 480 -8.52 -16.67 -11.29
C ASP A 480 -8.00 -15.24 -11.52
N CYS A 481 -7.27 -15.01 -12.60
CA CYS A 481 -6.85 -13.69 -13.06
C CYS A 481 -6.68 -13.70 -14.58
N GLN A 482 -7.77 -13.42 -15.30
CA GLN A 482 -7.81 -13.43 -16.75
C GLN A 482 -7.40 -12.08 -17.35
N GLY A 483 -7.60 -11.91 -18.67
CA GLY A 483 -7.12 -10.73 -19.40
C GLY A 483 -7.85 -9.42 -19.09
N HIS A 484 -8.97 -9.44 -18.39
CA HIS A 484 -9.72 -8.27 -17.93
C HIS A 484 -10.27 -8.49 -16.51
N PRO A 485 -10.69 -7.44 -15.78
CA PRO A 485 -11.20 -7.63 -14.44
C PRO A 485 -12.53 -8.39 -14.44
N MET A 486 -12.67 -9.30 -13.47
CA MET A 486 -13.83 -10.17 -13.30
C MET A 486 -14.20 -10.34 -11.84
N TRP A 487 -15.43 -10.76 -11.59
CA TRP A 487 -15.84 -11.24 -10.29
C TRP A 487 -15.50 -12.72 -10.12
N PHE A 488 -14.77 -13.03 -9.08
CA PHE A 488 -14.52 -14.39 -8.61
C PHE A 488 -15.08 -14.54 -7.19
N GLU A 489 -15.87 -15.59 -6.96
CA GLU A 489 -16.40 -15.89 -5.62
C GLU A 489 -15.26 -16.19 -4.66
N LYS A 490 -15.38 -15.70 -3.42
CA LYS A 490 -14.35 -15.82 -2.40
C LYS A 490 -14.75 -16.86 -1.36
N ILE A 491 -13.78 -17.68 -0.95
CA ILE A 491 -14.00 -18.80 0.00
C ILE A 491 -14.55 -18.28 1.34
N GLU A 492 -14.05 -17.14 1.79
CA GLU A 492 -14.39 -16.58 3.12
C GLU A 492 -15.40 -15.44 3.07
N ARG A 493 -16.06 -15.20 1.92
CA ARG A 493 -17.09 -14.16 1.86
C ARG A 493 -18.25 -14.52 2.77
N SER A 494 -18.57 -13.63 3.70
CA SER A 494 -19.82 -13.67 4.49
C SER A 494 -21.01 -13.18 3.63
N HIS A 495 -22.22 -13.14 4.19
CA HIS A 495 -23.42 -12.66 3.50
C HIS A 495 -23.66 -13.35 2.14
N GLY A 496 -24.09 -14.61 2.19
CA GLY A 496 -24.40 -15.41 0.99
C GLY A 496 -23.22 -16.10 0.32
N GLY A 497 -22.00 -15.93 0.83
CA GLY A 497 -20.82 -16.66 0.37
C GLY A 497 -20.77 -18.12 0.85
N PRO A 498 -19.83 -18.92 0.33
CA PRO A 498 -19.79 -20.38 0.57
C PRO A 498 -19.69 -20.78 2.04
N GLY A 499 -19.02 -19.98 2.86
CA GLY A 499 -18.82 -20.24 4.30
C GLY A 499 -19.85 -19.60 5.23
N SER A 500 -20.79 -18.80 4.72
CA SER A 500 -21.64 -17.91 5.51
C SER A 500 -22.61 -18.63 6.48
N GLN A 501 -23.05 -19.83 6.14
CA GLN A 501 -23.92 -20.63 7.04
C GLN A 501 -23.15 -21.11 8.28
N LYS A 502 -21.89 -21.49 8.10
CA LYS A 502 -21.05 -21.99 9.19
C LYS A 502 -20.45 -20.83 10.00
N TYR A 503 -20.06 -19.75 9.32
CA TYR A 503 -19.43 -18.57 9.89
C TYR A 503 -20.22 -17.31 9.51
N PRO A 504 -21.30 -16.99 10.25
CA PRO A 504 -22.22 -15.93 9.87
C PRO A 504 -21.69 -14.50 10.15
N LEU A 505 -20.59 -14.38 10.87
CA LEU A 505 -19.94 -13.09 11.13
C LEU A 505 -18.67 -12.96 10.31
N HIS A 506 -18.44 -11.77 9.78
CA HIS A 506 -17.20 -11.43 9.09
C HIS A 506 -16.24 -10.72 10.03
N LEU A 507 -15.04 -11.28 10.23
CA LEU A 507 -13.98 -10.62 10.98
C LEU A 507 -13.30 -9.58 10.10
N GLN A 508 -13.43 -8.32 10.48
CA GLN A 508 -12.70 -7.20 9.87
C GLN A 508 -11.46 -6.86 10.68
N SER A 509 -10.30 -6.91 10.04
CA SER A 509 -9.03 -6.49 10.61
C SER A 509 -8.71 -5.07 10.14
N VAL A 510 -9.23 -4.08 10.84
CA VAL A 510 -9.00 -2.67 10.53
C VAL A 510 -7.61 -2.22 11.00
N HIS A 511 -7.09 -1.15 10.38
CA HIS A 511 -5.87 -0.50 10.86
C HIS A 511 -6.07 -0.02 12.31
N PRO A 512 -5.23 -0.43 13.28
CA PRO A 512 -5.37 0.02 14.66
C PRO A 512 -4.96 1.49 14.82
N ASP A 513 -5.55 2.15 15.81
CA ASP A 513 -5.07 3.43 16.29
C ASP A 513 -3.77 3.24 17.10
N PHE A 514 -2.94 4.28 17.17
CA PHE A 514 -1.75 4.38 18.01
C PHE A 514 -0.61 3.39 17.72
N ARG A 515 -0.70 2.53 16.72
CA ARG A 515 0.40 1.65 16.30
C ARG A 515 0.30 1.25 14.84
N LEU A 516 1.44 0.92 14.24
CA LEU A 516 1.52 0.31 12.93
C LEU A 516 1.92 -1.16 13.09
N HIS A 517 1.04 -2.08 12.70
CA HIS A 517 1.23 -3.54 12.90
C HIS A 517 1.57 -3.89 14.36
N SER A 518 2.73 -4.50 14.60
CA SER A 518 3.21 -4.83 15.95
C SER A 518 4.18 -3.81 16.54
N GLN A 519 4.45 -2.70 15.85
CA GLN A 519 5.32 -1.65 16.37
C GLN A 519 4.70 -1.05 17.63
N LEU A 520 5.53 -0.85 18.66
CA LEU A 520 5.13 -0.29 19.95
C LEU A 520 4.00 -1.07 20.67
N CYS A 521 3.67 -2.30 20.24
CA CYS A 521 2.66 -3.11 20.92
C CYS A 521 3.06 -3.51 22.36
N GLU A 522 4.35 -3.39 22.70
CA GLU A 522 4.88 -3.60 24.05
C GLU A 522 4.83 -2.33 24.93
N SER A 523 4.54 -1.16 24.32
CA SER A 523 4.42 0.09 25.08
C SER A 523 3.16 0.07 25.96
N GLU A 524 3.34 0.02 27.27
CA GLU A 524 2.22 0.04 28.21
C GLU A 524 1.42 1.35 28.12
N THR A 525 2.08 2.47 27.95
CA THR A 525 1.44 3.78 27.75
C THR A 525 0.48 3.81 26.55
N LEU A 526 0.88 3.23 25.43
CA LEU A 526 0.01 3.14 24.25
C LEU A 526 -1.08 2.08 24.45
N ARG A 527 -0.74 0.92 25.03
CA ARG A 527 -1.71 -0.14 25.28
C ARG A 527 -2.88 0.30 26.14
N GLN A 528 -2.64 1.14 27.14
CA GLN A 528 -3.70 1.68 28.00
C GLN A 528 -4.74 2.51 27.23
N GLN A 529 -4.41 3.04 26.06
CA GLN A 529 -5.31 3.86 25.26
C GLN A 529 -6.28 3.03 24.41
N TYR A 530 -5.95 1.78 24.07
CA TYR A 530 -6.78 0.98 23.17
C TYR A 530 -7.17 -0.39 23.72
N THR A 531 -6.67 -0.80 24.89
CA THR A 531 -7.04 -2.08 25.49
C THR A 531 -8.17 -1.93 26.50
N VAL A 532 -8.98 -2.99 26.62
CA VAL A 532 -10.01 -3.14 27.64
C VAL A 532 -9.60 -4.32 28.53
N ALA A 533 -9.49 -4.10 29.83
CA ALA A 533 -8.98 -5.10 30.78
C ALA A 533 -7.64 -5.74 30.33
N GLY A 534 -6.74 -4.95 29.75
CA GLY A 534 -5.43 -5.38 29.26
C GLY A 534 -5.44 -6.23 27.98
N LYS A 535 -6.59 -6.36 27.31
CA LYS A 535 -6.76 -7.11 26.05
C LYS A 535 -7.23 -6.21 24.93
N GLU A 536 -6.88 -6.54 23.70
CA GLU A 536 -7.43 -5.86 22.54
C GLU A 536 -8.92 -6.20 22.38
N PRO A 537 -9.80 -5.18 22.25
CA PRO A 537 -11.23 -5.41 22.15
C PRO A 537 -11.66 -5.89 20.76
N VAL A 538 -12.75 -6.63 20.70
CA VAL A 538 -13.48 -6.93 19.47
C VAL A 538 -14.74 -6.07 19.48
N PHE A 539 -14.94 -5.27 18.44
CA PHE A 539 -16.16 -4.51 18.22
C PHE A 539 -17.17 -5.39 17.46
N ILE A 540 -18.38 -5.48 17.97
CA ILE A 540 -19.46 -6.26 17.36
C ILE A 540 -20.73 -5.41 17.30
N ASN A 541 -21.51 -5.57 16.22
CA ASN A 541 -22.82 -4.90 16.14
C ASN A 541 -23.69 -5.30 17.33
N PRO A 542 -24.37 -4.36 18.02
CA PRO A 542 -25.17 -4.65 19.22
C PRO A 542 -26.26 -5.68 18.99
N GLN A 543 -26.89 -5.72 17.82
CA GLN A 543 -27.92 -6.72 17.49
C GLN A 543 -27.31 -8.11 17.33
N ASP A 544 -26.14 -8.20 16.65
CA ASP A 544 -25.40 -9.45 16.52
C ASP A 544 -24.89 -9.98 17.86
N ALA A 545 -24.43 -9.09 18.74
CA ALA A 545 -24.01 -9.43 20.09
C ALA A 545 -25.21 -9.98 20.90
N SER A 546 -26.35 -9.26 20.90
CA SER A 546 -27.55 -9.63 21.61
C SER A 546 -28.10 -10.99 21.16
N ALA A 547 -28.18 -11.23 19.85
CA ALA A 547 -28.62 -12.49 19.26
C ALA A 547 -27.77 -13.70 19.70
N ARG A 548 -26.54 -13.47 20.17
CA ARG A 548 -25.57 -14.50 20.60
C ARG A 548 -25.35 -14.50 22.12
N GLY A 549 -26.11 -13.71 22.86
CA GLY A 549 -25.98 -13.60 24.33
C GLY A 549 -24.64 -12.96 24.76
N ILE A 550 -23.95 -12.24 23.86
CA ILE A 550 -22.70 -11.54 24.18
C ILE A 550 -23.03 -10.21 24.86
N ARG A 551 -22.40 -9.97 25.98
CA ARG A 551 -22.50 -8.73 26.74
C ARG A 551 -21.21 -7.91 26.63
N ASN A 552 -21.34 -6.61 26.81
CA ASN A 552 -20.21 -5.72 26.89
C ASN A 552 -19.41 -5.97 28.18
N GLY A 553 -18.10 -6.07 28.10
CA GLY A 553 -17.25 -6.31 29.27
C GLY A 553 -16.08 -7.20 28.91
#